data_80d42d264abb0f9a722cefe8d6f98744
#
_entry.id   80d42d264abb0f9a722cefe8d6f98744
#
_cell.length_a   1.000
_cell.length_b   1.000
_cell.length_c   1.000
_cell.angle_alpha   90.00
_cell.angle_beta   90.00
_cell.angle_gamma   90.00
#
_symmetry.space_group_name_H-M   'P 1'
#
loop_
_entity.id
_entity.type
_entity.pdbx_description
1 polymer ?
#
loop_
_entity_poly.entity_id
_entity_poly.type
_entity_poly.pdbx_seq_one_letter_code
_entity_poly.pdbx_strand_id
1 'polypeptide(L)'
;ADDDSRNFQRNLNTGEVEVVGSSIYHKTEYRERRNHYAVYSVNTPVDGFDTSRDAFLGAYRGAANPEVVEKGQAANSVAHGWSPIASHQINVTLKPVESKTFVFVLGYIENPEDQKWESHGVINKKPAEAMLAKYQTDADVEKAFAALNAYWNELLSKYTVKSSNDKVDRMVNIWNQYQCMVTFNMSRSASYYESGIGRGMGFRDSCQDLLGFVHLIPDRARERIIDIASTQFEDGSAYHQYQPLTKKGNSDIGSGFNDDPLWLIAGTSAYVRESGDTSILTEMVPFDNDESLAKPLLEHLKRSFDYIVTHKGPHGLPLIGRADWNDCLNLNCFSEHPGESFQTFGPSEGPVAESVFIAGMFVKYGEEYAQLCELMGNQAEADYARAEVQKMYDAVLKDGWDGDWFVRAYDAYGQKIGSKECEEGQIYIESNGFCPLAGIGVKEGLAEKALDSVKEKLDTKYGVMILQPAYTKYHLELGEISSYPPGYKENAGIFCH
;
A
#
# COMPACT_ATOMS: atom_id res chain seq x y z
N ALA A 1 5.44 -18.75 10.91
CA ALA A 1 4.83 -17.99 9.80
C ALA A 1 4.01 -18.91 8.88
N ASP A 2 4.56 -20.02 8.38
CA ASP A 2 3.86 -20.92 7.46
C ASP A 2 2.62 -21.59 8.09
N ASP A 3 2.69 -21.96 9.37
CA ASP A 3 1.57 -22.63 10.04
C ASP A 3 0.44 -21.67 10.37
N ASP A 4 0.75 -20.43 10.74
CA ASP A 4 -0.25 -19.39 10.98
C ASP A 4 -0.93 -18.99 9.67
N SER A 5 -0.16 -18.82 8.59
CA SER A 5 -0.68 -18.57 7.26
C SER A 5 -1.57 -19.71 6.75
N ARG A 6 -1.20 -20.95 6.98
CA ARG A 6 -2.01 -22.14 6.63
C ARG A 6 -3.30 -22.20 7.43
N ASN A 7 -3.24 -21.96 8.73
CA ASN A 7 -4.42 -21.95 9.60
C ASN A 7 -5.36 -20.79 9.22
N PHE A 8 -4.82 -19.63 8.92
CA PHE A 8 -5.60 -18.50 8.45
C PHE A 8 -6.25 -18.79 7.09
N GLN A 9 -5.51 -19.33 6.12
CA GLN A 9 -6.04 -19.75 4.82
C GLN A 9 -7.10 -20.84 4.96
N ARG A 10 -6.91 -21.82 5.84
CA ARG A 10 -7.88 -22.87 6.13
C ARG A 10 -9.20 -22.30 6.63
N ASN A 11 -9.14 -21.35 7.54
CA ASN A 11 -10.34 -20.73 8.11
C ASN A 11 -11.02 -19.76 7.14
N LEU A 12 -10.30 -19.17 6.20
CA LEU A 12 -10.81 -18.23 5.21
C LEU A 12 -11.35 -18.90 3.93
N ASN A 13 -10.79 -20.04 3.56
CA ASN A 13 -11.19 -20.81 2.40
C ASN A 13 -12.23 -21.89 2.73
N THR A 14 -13.06 -21.61 3.73
CA THR A 14 -14.23 -22.43 3.99
C THR A 14 -15.30 -22.07 2.99
N GLY A 15 -15.81 -23.05 2.30
CA GLY A 15 -16.86 -22.85 1.33
C GLY A 15 -17.28 -24.19 0.75
N GLU A 16 -18.30 -24.16 -0.05
CA GLU A 16 -18.79 -25.34 -0.75
C GLU A 16 -18.36 -25.32 -2.22
N VAL A 17 -18.17 -26.48 -2.78
CA VAL A 17 -17.87 -26.64 -4.19
C VAL A 17 -19.09 -27.24 -4.90
N GLU A 18 -19.43 -26.67 -6.06
CA GLU A 18 -20.38 -27.25 -6.99
C GLU A 18 -19.66 -27.63 -8.28
N VAL A 19 -19.99 -28.76 -8.85
CA VAL A 19 -19.43 -29.22 -10.13
C VAL A 19 -20.58 -29.42 -11.11
N VAL A 20 -20.51 -28.74 -12.26
CA VAL A 20 -21.51 -28.84 -13.32
C VAL A 20 -20.79 -28.99 -14.65
N GLY A 21 -20.85 -30.19 -15.26
CA GLY A 21 -20.11 -30.48 -16.49
C GLY A 21 -18.62 -30.28 -16.31
N SER A 22 -18.03 -29.43 -17.15
CA SER A 22 -16.61 -29.07 -17.11
C SER A 22 -16.29 -27.85 -16.24
N SER A 23 -17.22 -27.42 -15.39
CA SER A 23 -17.05 -26.22 -14.55
C SER A 23 -17.11 -26.59 -13.08
N ILE A 24 -16.17 -26.05 -12.32
CA ILE A 24 -16.05 -26.18 -10.88
C ILE A 24 -16.27 -24.78 -10.27
N TYR A 25 -17.23 -24.67 -9.36
CA TYR A 25 -17.58 -23.41 -8.68
C TYR A 25 -17.22 -23.51 -7.21
N HIS A 26 -16.37 -22.60 -6.74
CA HIS A 26 -16.03 -22.51 -5.32
C HIS A 26 -16.74 -21.31 -4.69
N LYS A 27 -17.74 -21.59 -3.85
CA LYS A 27 -18.51 -20.58 -3.11
C LYS A 27 -17.82 -20.26 -1.80
N THR A 28 -17.71 -18.99 -1.47
CA THR A 28 -17.20 -18.59 -0.16
C THR A 28 -18.35 -18.12 0.73
N GLU A 29 -18.31 -18.47 2.01
CA GLU A 29 -19.27 -18.07 3.03
C GLU A 29 -18.63 -17.20 4.11
N TYR A 30 -17.41 -16.74 3.87
CA TYR A 30 -16.66 -15.99 4.86
C TYR A 30 -16.85 -14.47 4.74
N ARG A 31 -17.02 -13.81 5.89
CA ARG A 31 -17.23 -12.36 6.05
C ARG A 31 -18.54 -11.83 5.46
N GLU A 32 -18.65 -10.54 5.38
CA GLU A 32 -19.85 -9.80 4.97
C GLU A 32 -20.20 -10.00 3.49
N ARG A 33 -19.18 -10.17 2.62
CA ARG A 33 -19.38 -10.44 1.19
C ARG A 33 -19.45 -11.93 0.91
N ARG A 34 -20.66 -12.46 0.92
CA ARG A 34 -20.96 -13.89 0.70
C ARG A 34 -21.57 -14.19 -0.68
N ASN A 35 -21.57 -13.21 -1.58
CA ASN A 35 -22.21 -13.29 -2.89
C ASN A 35 -21.22 -13.55 -4.04
N HIS A 36 -19.94 -13.74 -3.73
CA HIS A 36 -18.91 -14.02 -4.72
C HIS A 36 -18.51 -15.50 -4.75
N TYR A 37 -17.99 -15.94 -5.88
CA TYR A 37 -17.44 -17.28 -6.06
C TYR A 37 -16.34 -17.28 -7.13
N ALA A 38 -15.44 -18.28 -7.05
CA ALA A 38 -14.51 -18.59 -8.12
C ALA A 38 -15.10 -19.66 -9.04
N VAL A 39 -14.79 -19.58 -10.32
CA VAL A 39 -15.12 -20.60 -11.32
C VAL A 39 -13.86 -21.04 -12.08
N TYR A 40 -13.70 -22.33 -12.21
CA TYR A 40 -12.66 -22.95 -13.06
C TYR A 40 -13.32 -23.86 -14.06
N SER A 41 -13.04 -23.68 -15.33
CA SER A 41 -13.71 -24.40 -16.41
C SER A 41 -12.77 -24.70 -17.57
N VAL A 42 -13.11 -25.70 -18.37
CA VAL A 42 -12.43 -26.01 -19.64
C VAL A 42 -13.45 -26.17 -20.76
N ASN A 43 -13.08 -25.82 -21.97
CA ASN A 43 -13.94 -25.82 -23.16
C ASN A 43 -14.18 -27.24 -23.80
N THR A 44 -13.98 -28.29 -23.02
CA THR A 44 -14.20 -29.68 -23.47
C THR A 44 -14.81 -30.50 -22.33
N PRO A 45 -15.58 -31.56 -22.61
CA PRO A 45 -15.98 -32.50 -21.59
C PRO A 45 -14.77 -33.08 -20.85
N VAL A 46 -14.91 -33.30 -19.56
CA VAL A 46 -13.87 -33.89 -18.71
C VAL A 46 -14.22 -35.35 -18.40
N ASP A 47 -13.20 -36.20 -18.30
CA ASP A 47 -13.36 -37.62 -17.95
C ASP A 47 -13.40 -37.81 -16.41
N GLY A 48 -12.92 -36.83 -15.68
CA GLY A 48 -12.93 -36.82 -14.23
C GLY A 48 -12.49 -35.47 -13.66
N PHE A 49 -12.69 -35.30 -12.36
CA PHE A 49 -12.31 -34.08 -11.64
C PHE A 49 -11.93 -34.39 -10.21
N ASP A 50 -11.23 -33.47 -9.56
CA ASP A 50 -11.04 -33.45 -8.12
C ASP A 50 -11.14 -32.03 -7.56
N THR A 51 -11.84 -31.87 -6.47
CA THR A 51 -11.94 -30.59 -5.75
C THR A 51 -11.44 -30.68 -4.31
N SER A 52 -11.18 -31.88 -3.79
CA SER A 52 -10.56 -32.08 -2.49
C SER A 52 -9.04 -32.23 -2.65
N ARG A 53 -8.30 -31.32 -2.06
CA ARG A 53 -6.83 -31.35 -2.05
C ARG A 53 -6.29 -32.64 -1.47
N ASP A 54 -6.84 -33.09 -0.36
CA ASP A 54 -6.35 -34.27 0.33
C ASP A 54 -6.60 -35.54 -0.47
N ALA A 55 -7.76 -35.66 -1.13
CA ALA A 55 -8.06 -36.76 -2.05
C ALA A 55 -7.18 -36.75 -3.27
N PHE A 56 -6.88 -35.56 -3.82
CA PHE A 56 -6.00 -35.41 -4.97
C PHE A 56 -4.54 -35.75 -4.66
N LEU A 57 -4.02 -35.24 -3.55
CA LEU A 57 -2.62 -35.48 -3.17
C LEU A 57 -2.38 -36.88 -2.65
N GLY A 58 -3.31 -37.43 -1.88
CA GLY A 58 -3.13 -38.68 -1.14
C GLY A 58 -2.41 -38.50 0.19
N ALA A 59 -2.51 -39.52 1.05
CA ALA A 59 -1.91 -39.53 2.37
C ALA A 59 -0.38 -39.50 2.30
N TYR A 60 0.24 -38.61 3.05
CA TYR A 60 1.71 -38.44 3.14
C TYR A 60 2.40 -38.08 1.82
N ARG A 61 1.65 -37.48 0.85
CA ARG A 61 2.15 -37.03 -0.44
C ARG A 61 2.04 -35.51 -0.59
N GLY A 62 2.73 -34.95 -1.57
CA GLY A 62 2.71 -33.52 -1.87
C GLY A 62 2.47 -33.22 -3.35
N ALA A 63 2.53 -31.95 -3.71
CA ALA A 63 2.32 -31.48 -5.08
C ALA A 63 3.34 -32.04 -6.09
N ALA A 64 4.51 -32.52 -5.64
CA ALA A 64 5.51 -33.14 -6.50
C ALA A 64 5.13 -34.55 -6.95
N ASN A 65 4.27 -35.27 -6.19
CA ASN A 65 3.86 -36.64 -6.47
C ASN A 65 2.41 -36.93 -6.06
N PRO A 66 1.39 -36.22 -6.61
CA PRO A 66 0.01 -36.44 -6.26
C PRO A 66 -0.43 -37.87 -6.62
N GLU A 67 -1.20 -38.49 -5.76
CA GLU A 67 -1.68 -39.87 -5.93
C GLU A 67 -2.56 -40.02 -7.19
N VAL A 68 -3.45 -39.04 -7.42
CA VAL A 68 -4.33 -39.01 -8.60
C VAL A 68 -3.53 -38.97 -9.90
N VAL A 69 -2.44 -38.21 -9.95
CA VAL A 69 -1.58 -38.11 -11.13
C VAL A 69 -0.80 -39.39 -11.34
N GLU A 70 -0.29 -40.00 -10.29
CA GLU A 70 0.43 -41.29 -10.38
C GLU A 70 -0.49 -42.44 -10.85
N LYS A 71 -1.72 -42.46 -10.33
CA LYS A 71 -2.73 -43.46 -10.77
C LYS A 71 -3.29 -43.18 -12.16
N GLY A 72 -3.16 -41.95 -12.64
CA GLY A 72 -3.75 -41.52 -13.93
C GLY A 72 -5.28 -41.53 -13.92
N GLN A 73 -5.91 -41.42 -12.76
CA GLN A 73 -7.36 -41.48 -12.59
C GLN A 73 -7.84 -40.55 -11.50
N ALA A 74 -8.76 -39.63 -11.84
CA ALA A 74 -9.42 -38.74 -10.89
C ALA A 74 -10.27 -39.52 -9.89
N ALA A 75 -10.32 -39.04 -8.65
CA ALA A 75 -11.15 -39.61 -7.60
C ALA A 75 -12.59 -39.09 -7.64
N ASN A 76 -12.88 -38.08 -8.44
CA ASN A 76 -14.16 -37.36 -8.50
C ASN A 76 -14.59 -36.82 -7.12
N SER A 77 -13.62 -36.34 -6.38
CA SER A 77 -13.81 -35.83 -5.03
C SER A 77 -14.47 -34.46 -5.03
N VAL A 78 -15.39 -34.25 -4.07
CA VAL A 78 -16.03 -32.95 -3.83
C VAL A 78 -15.65 -32.47 -2.44
N ALA A 79 -15.01 -31.30 -2.36
CA ALA A 79 -14.63 -30.69 -1.09
C ALA A 79 -15.77 -29.82 -0.53
N HIS A 80 -15.97 -29.93 0.77
CA HIS A 80 -16.84 -29.05 1.52
C HIS A 80 -16.05 -28.46 2.69
N GLY A 81 -15.90 -27.15 2.69
CA GLY A 81 -15.35 -26.40 3.82
C GLY A 81 -13.84 -26.47 4.05
N TRP A 82 -13.03 -27.07 3.16
CA TRP A 82 -11.63 -27.32 3.47
C TRP A 82 -10.72 -27.31 2.23
N SER A 83 -9.80 -26.37 2.18
CA SER A 83 -8.72 -26.28 1.15
C SER A 83 -9.11 -26.83 -0.23
N PRO A 84 -10.16 -26.31 -0.87
CA PRO A 84 -10.61 -26.82 -2.16
C PRO A 84 -9.58 -26.53 -3.24
N ILE A 85 -9.52 -27.42 -4.21
CA ILE A 85 -8.77 -27.27 -5.45
C ILE A 85 -9.71 -27.37 -6.65
N ALA A 86 -9.21 -27.09 -7.84
CA ALA A 86 -9.88 -27.40 -9.09
C ALA A 86 -8.93 -28.21 -9.98
N SER A 87 -9.28 -29.44 -10.25
CA SER A 87 -8.52 -30.35 -11.11
C SER A 87 -9.44 -31.03 -12.10
N HIS A 88 -9.04 -31.11 -13.35
CA HIS A 88 -9.72 -31.82 -14.43
C HIS A 88 -8.86 -32.95 -14.97
N GLN A 89 -9.45 -34.09 -15.26
CA GLN A 89 -8.84 -35.17 -16.05
C GLN A 89 -9.45 -35.16 -17.44
N ILE A 90 -8.60 -35.16 -18.46
CA ILE A 90 -8.99 -35.22 -19.86
C ILE A 90 -8.12 -36.29 -20.52
N ASN A 91 -8.72 -37.34 -21.04
CA ASN A 91 -8.04 -38.41 -21.75
C ASN A 91 -7.93 -38.04 -23.23
N VAL A 92 -6.71 -38.01 -23.77
CA VAL A 92 -6.45 -37.59 -25.15
C VAL A 92 -5.60 -38.60 -25.85
N THR A 93 -6.01 -38.99 -27.07
CA THR A 93 -5.19 -39.78 -27.99
C THR A 93 -4.85 -38.92 -29.20
N LEU A 94 -3.55 -38.73 -29.44
CA LEU A 94 -3.05 -37.95 -30.57
C LEU A 94 -2.35 -38.89 -31.59
N LYS A 95 -2.61 -38.68 -32.85
CA LYS A 95 -1.84 -39.29 -33.93
C LYS A 95 -0.53 -38.54 -34.15
N PRO A 96 0.46 -39.12 -34.86
CA PRO A 96 1.67 -38.40 -35.22
C PRO A 96 1.35 -37.04 -35.88
N VAL A 97 2.01 -35.97 -35.42
CA VAL A 97 1.84 -34.57 -35.86
C VAL A 97 0.47 -33.94 -35.55
N GLU A 98 -0.41 -34.63 -34.85
CA GLU A 98 -1.68 -34.08 -34.39
C GLU A 98 -1.46 -33.24 -33.11
N SER A 99 -2.19 -32.12 -33.00
CA SER A 99 -2.24 -31.31 -31.81
C SER A 99 -3.70 -31.05 -31.40
N LYS A 100 -3.92 -30.81 -30.10
CA LYS A 100 -5.21 -30.41 -29.56
C LYS A 100 -5.00 -29.31 -28.56
N THR A 101 -5.79 -28.25 -28.68
CA THR A 101 -5.77 -27.10 -27.76
C THR A 101 -6.93 -27.20 -26.80
N PHE A 102 -6.69 -26.79 -25.54
CA PHE A 102 -7.69 -26.66 -24.52
C PHE A 102 -7.66 -25.23 -23.97
N VAL A 103 -8.84 -24.65 -23.78
CA VAL A 103 -9.00 -23.34 -23.16
C VAL A 103 -9.47 -23.52 -21.73
N PHE A 104 -8.62 -23.21 -20.77
CA PHE A 104 -8.96 -23.16 -19.36
C PHE A 104 -9.26 -21.73 -18.95
N VAL A 105 -10.32 -21.55 -18.18
CA VAL A 105 -10.72 -20.25 -17.63
C VAL A 105 -10.78 -20.36 -16.12
N LEU A 106 -10.02 -19.50 -15.43
CA LEU A 106 -10.17 -19.25 -14.01
C LEU A 106 -10.77 -17.86 -13.86
N GLY A 107 -11.92 -17.76 -13.21
CA GLY A 107 -12.65 -16.51 -13.07
C GLY A 107 -13.15 -16.27 -11.67
N TYR A 108 -13.42 -15.01 -11.41
CA TYR A 108 -14.07 -14.51 -10.20
C TYR A 108 -15.40 -13.88 -10.60
N ILE A 109 -16.45 -14.20 -9.86
CA ILE A 109 -17.80 -13.66 -10.08
C ILE A 109 -18.34 -13.12 -8.77
N GLU A 110 -18.97 -11.96 -8.85
CA GLU A 110 -19.77 -11.38 -7.78
C GLU A 110 -21.20 -11.24 -8.24
N ASN A 111 -22.12 -11.97 -7.62
CA ASN A 111 -23.54 -11.85 -7.91
C ASN A 111 -24.11 -10.61 -7.17
N PRO A 112 -25.19 -9.99 -7.69
CA PRO A 112 -25.97 -9.08 -6.86
C PRO A 112 -26.44 -9.80 -5.57
N GLU A 113 -26.48 -9.10 -4.44
CA GLU A 113 -26.79 -9.70 -3.14
C GLU A 113 -28.16 -10.39 -3.11
N ASP A 114 -29.14 -9.78 -3.75
CA ASP A 114 -30.51 -10.29 -3.90
C ASP A 114 -30.64 -11.46 -4.90
N GLN A 115 -29.57 -11.73 -5.68
CA GLN A 115 -29.54 -12.78 -6.72
C GLN A 115 -28.41 -13.78 -6.48
N LYS A 116 -27.96 -13.92 -5.25
CA LYS A 116 -26.88 -14.84 -4.90
C LYS A 116 -27.17 -16.28 -5.28
N TRP A 117 -28.40 -16.74 -5.08
CA TRP A 117 -28.82 -18.13 -5.22
C TRP A 117 -29.80 -18.37 -6.37
N GLU A 118 -29.67 -19.49 -7.07
CA GLU A 118 -30.69 -20.00 -8.00
C GLU A 118 -31.78 -20.77 -7.24
N SER A 119 -31.38 -21.49 -6.21
CA SER A 119 -32.25 -22.23 -5.28
C SER A 119 -31.52 -22.39 -3.95
N HIS A 120 -32.13 -23.02 -2.97
CA HIS A 120 -31.53 -23.21 -1.65
C HIS A 120 -30.16 -23.89 -1.74
N GLY A 121 -29.10 -23.17 -1.34
CA GLY A 121 -27.73 -23.66 -1.33
C GLY A 121 -27.06 -23.77 -2.70
N VAL A 122 -27.73 -23.45 -3.81
CA VAL A 122 -27.19 -23.50 -5.18
C VAL A 122 -26.88 -22.10 -5.67
N ILE A 123 -25.60 -21.83 -5.92
CA ILE A 123 -25.14 -20.50 -6.36
C ILE A 123 -25.68 -20.15 -7.76
N ASN A 124 -26.04 -18.91 -7.98
CA ASN A 124 -26.44 -18.41 -9.30
C ASN A 124 -25.25 -18.39 -10.24
N LYS A 125 -25.27 -19.27 -11.26
CA LYS A 125 -24.17 -19.51 -12.21
C LYS A 125 -24.28 -18.69 -13.49
N LYS A 126 -25.41 -18.01 -13.74
CA LYS A 126 -25.65 -17.27 -14.99
C LYS A 126 -24.55 -16.26 -15.33
N PRO A 127 -24.02 -15.45 -14.37
CA PRO A 127 -22.92 -14.53 -14.68
C PRO A 127 -21.63 -15.26 -15.09
N ALA A 128 -21.32 -16.40 -14.44
CA ALA A 128 -20.17 -17.22 -14.82
C ALA A 128 -20.34 -17.83 -16.19
N GLU A 129 -21.51 -18.39 -16.52
CA GLU A 129 -21.82 -18.96 -17.83
C GLU A 129 -21.66 -17.89 -18.92
N ALA A 130 -22.15 -16.68 -18.70
CA ALA A 130 -22.00 -15.56 -19.61
C ALA A 130 -20.52 -15.13 -19.80
N MET A 131 -19.71 -15.22 -18.76
CA MET A 131 -18.27 -14.98 -18.84
C MET A 131 -17.57 -16.11 -19.62
N LEU A 132 -17.82 -17.37 -19.29
CA LEU A 132 -17.22 -18.53 -19.92
C LEU A 132 -17.55 -18.62 -21.41
N ALA A 133 -18.76 -18.20 -21.83
CA ALA A 133 -19.17 -18.15 -23.23
C ALA A 133 -18.29 -17.24 -24.11
N LYS A 134 -17.53 -16.31 -23.50
CA LYS A 134 -16.61 -15.41 -24.22
C LYS A 134 -15.27 -16.05 -24.58
N TYR A 135 -14.95 -17.24 -24.05
CA TYR A 135 -13.64 -17.86 -24.14
C TYR A 135 -13.72 -19.34 -24.52
N GLN A 136 -14.51 -19.66 -25.57
CA GLN A 136 -14.76 -21.05 -25.96
C GLN A 136 -13.81 -21.57 -27.02
N THR A 137 -13.21 -20.69 -27.80
CA THR A 137 -12.36 -21.06 -28.95
C THR A 137 -10.99 -20.41 -28.88
N ASP A 138 -10.03 -20.93 -29.61
CA ASP A 138 -8.69 -20.33 -29.77
C ASP A 138 -8.81 -18.88 -30.28
N ALA A 139 -9.72 -18.63 -31.22
CA ALA A 139 -9.94 -17.28 -31.76
C ALA A 139 -10.45 -16.28 -30.69
N ASP A 140 -11.27 -16.72 -29.73
CA ASP A 140 -11.75 -15.89 -28.62
C ASP A 140 -10.59 -15.55 -27.70
N VAL A 141 -9.71 -16.50 -27.42
CA VAL A 141 -8.52 -16.31 -26.59
C VAL A 141 -7.55 -15.34 -27.25
N GLU A 142 -7.25 -15.52 -28.56
CA GLU A 142 -6.41 -14.60 -29.32
C GLU A 142 -6.96 -13.16 -29.30
N LYS A 143 -8.27 -13.00 -29.46
CA LYS A 143 -8.94 -11.71 -29.35
C LYS A 143 -8.78 -11.10 -27.96
N ALA A 144 -8.88 -11.92 -26.90
CA ALA A 144 -8.71 -11.44 -25.53
C ALA A 144 -7.26 -10.99 -25.26
N PHE A 145 -6.26 -11.75 -25.73
CA PHE A 145 -4.86 -11.34 -25.65
C PHE A 145 -4.56 -10.08 -26.47
N ALA A 146 -5.14 -9.95 -27.66
CA ALA A 146 -4.99 -8.74 -28.46
C ALA A 146 -5.58 -7.50 -27.73
N ALA A 147 -6.74 -7.65 -27.09
CA ALA A 147 -7.34 -6.58 -26.29
C ALA A 147 -6.49 -6.22 -25.07
N LEU A 148 -5.94 -7.21 -24.37
CA LEU A 148 -5.03 -6.99 -23.25
C LEU A 148 -3.75 -6.27 -23.68
N ASN A 149 -3.15 -6.70 -24.79
CA ASN A 149 -1.97 -6.05 -25.36
C ASN A 149 -2.27 -4.59 -25.79
N ALA A 150 -3.44 -4.34 -26.38
CA ALA A 150 -3.85 -2.98 -26.74
C ALA A 150 -3.98 -2.08 -25.51
N TYR A 151 -4.60 -2.57 -24.44
CA TYR A 151 -4.72 -1.84 -23.16
C TYR A 151 -3.34 -1.46 -22.59
N TRP A 152 -2.43 -2.42 -22.49
CA TRP A 152 -1.09 -2.15 -21.96
C TRP A 152 -0.27 -1.23 -22.86
N ASN A 153 -0.36 -1.40 -24.18
CA ASN A 153 0.34 -0.52 -25.12
C ASN A 153 -0.18 0.92 -25.05
N GLU A 154 -1.48 1.12 -24.93
CA GLU A 154 -2.08 2.44 -24.75
C GLU A 154 -1.59 3.08 -23.43
N LEU A 155 -1.65 2.33 -22.33
CA LEU A 155 -1.20 2.82 -21.01
C LEU A 155 0.27 3.19 -21.03
N LEU A 156 1.15 2.28 -21.46
CA LEU A 156 2.60 2.47 -21.44
C LEU A 156 3.09 3.51 -22.45
N SER A 157 2.33 3.80 -23.51
CA SER A 157 2.67 4.82 -24.49
C SER A 157 2.56 6.26 -23.98
N LYS A 158 1.91 6.49 -22.83
CA LYS A 158 1.75 7.83 -22.23
C LYS A 158 3.06 8.43 -21.74
N TYR A 159 4.02 7.60 -21.38
CA TYR A 159 5.35 8.02 -20.97
C TYR A 159 6.42 7.12 -21.58
N THR A 160 7.26 7.66 -22.43
CA THR A 160 8.30 6.89 -23.12
C THR A 160 9.63 7.62 -23.10
N VAL A 161 10.70 6.89 -22.87
CA VAL A 161 12.08 7.35 -22.93
C VAL A 161 12.83 6.58 -24.01
N LYS A 162 13.68 7.28 -24.77
CA LYS A 162 14.63 6.68 -25.70
C LYS A 162 16.03 7.17 -25.33
N SER A 163 16.87 6.28 -24.87
CA SER A 163 18.25 6.55 -24.50
C SER A 163 19.23 5.72 -25.34
N SER A 164 20.52 5.83 -25.07
CA SER A 164 21.55 4.97 -25.64
C SER A 164 21.67 3.59 -24.96
N ASN A 165 20.82 3.30 -23.97
CA ASN A 165 20.87 2.06 -23.18
C ASN A 165 19.50 1.38 -23.14
N ASP A 166 19.34 0.31 -23.94
CA ASP A 166 18.10 -0.43 -24.06
C ASP A 166 17.60 -1.03 -22.72
N LYS A 167 18.48 -1.26 -21.73
CA LYS A 167 18.07 -1.75 -20.42
C LYS A 167 17.37 -0.64 -19.63
N VAL A 168 17.88 0.59 -19.70
CA VAL A 168 17.24 1.76 -19.11
C VAL A 168 15.88 2.00 -19.76
N ASP A 169 15.82 1.98 -21.10
CA ASP A 169 14.58 2.16 -21.86
C ASP A 169 13.52 1.12 -21.44
N ARG A 170 13.91 -0.15 -21.36
CA ARG A 170 13.00 -1.23 -20.92
C ARG A 170 12.54 -1.04 -19.49
N MET A 171 13.45 -0.67 -18.59
CA MET A 171 13.12 -0.46 -17.19
C MET A 171 12.10 0.67 -17.01
N VAL A 172 12.36 1.83 -17.65
CA VAL A 172 11.52 3.02 -17.54
C VAL A 172 10.18 2.84 -18.29
N ASN A 173 10.23 2.36 -19.54
CA ASN A 173 9.02 2.31 -20.39
C ASN A 173 8.07 1.16 -20.04
N ILE A 174 8.53 0.12 -19.36
CA ILE A 174 7.73 -1.07 -19.08
C ILE A 174 7.67 -1.35 -17.57
N TRP A 175 8.81 -1.71 -16.98
CA TRP A 175 8.79 -2.32 -15.64
C TRP A 175 8.43 -1.35 -14.53
N ASN A 176 8.94 -0.12 -14.55
CA ASN A 176 8.59 0.87 -13.54
C ASN A 176 7.10 1.22 -13.61
N GLN A 177 6.60 1.48 -14.81
CA GLN A 177 5.18 1.81 -15.01
C GLN A 177 4.26 0.62 -14.66
N TYR A 178 4.64 -0.58 -15.06
CA TYR A 178 3.92 -1.80 -14.67
C TYR A 178 3.89 -1.96 -13.15
N GLN A 179 5.02 -1.77 -12.47
CA GLN A 179 5.10 -1.86 -11.01
C GLN A 179 4.21 -0.82 -10.33
N CYS A 180 4.22 0.42 -10.78
CA CYS A 180 3.32 1.46 -10.28
C CYS A 180 1.85 1.08 -10.44
N MET A 181 1.46 0.51 -11.60
CA MET A 181 0.10 0.05 -11.84
C MET A 181 -0.30 -1.15 -10.96
N VAL A 182 0.62 -2.08 -10.72
CA VAL A 182 0.40 -3.20 -9.78
C VAL A 182 0.21 -2.66 -8.36
N THR A 183 1.06 -1.75 -7.93
CA THR A 183 0.96 -1.11 -6.61
C THR A 183 -0.38 -0.37 -6.46
N PHE A 184 -0.80 0.40 -7.47
CA PHE A 184 -2.11 1.06 -7.46
C PHE A 184 -3.26 0.06 -7.31
N ASN A 185 -3.28 -1.00 -8.12
CA ASN A 185 -4.38 -1.98 -8.14
C ASN A 185 -4.43 -2.82 -6.85
N MET A 186 -3.28 -3.22 -6.34
CA MET A 186 -3.18 -4.03 -5.12
C MET A 186 -3.20 -3.17 -3.86
N SER A 187 -2.74 -1.92 -3.95
CA SER A 187 -2.69 -0.92 -2.87
C SER A 187 -2.12 -1.46 -1.56
N ARG A 188 -1.15 -2.39 -1.68
CA ARG A 188 -0.53 -3.10 -0.55
C ARG A 188 -1.52 -3.85 0.35
N SER A 189 -2.80 -3.91 -0.02
CA SER A 189 -3.86 -4.60 0.75
C SER A 189 -3.84 -6.12 0.57
N ALA A 190 -3.06 -6.63 -0.38
CA ALA A 190 -2.86 -8.04 -0.62
C ALA A 190 -1.37 -8.32 -0.83
N SER A 191 -0.67 -8.60 0.23
CA SER A 191 0.76 -8.89 0.25
C SER A 191 1.00 -10.31 0.75
N TYR A 192 1.88 -11.04 0.10
CA TYR A 192 2.23 -12.41 0.52
C TYR A 192 3.00 -12.43 1.85
N TYR A 193 3.86 -11.45 2.05
CA TYR A 193 4.77 -11.43 3.20
C TYR A 193 4.31 -10.52 4.33
N GLU A 194 3.77 -9.36 4.02
CA GLU A 194 3.52 -8.32 5.00
C GLU A 194 2.12 -8.42 5.60
N SER A 195 1.09 -8.37 4.79
CA SER A 195 -0.27 -8.15 5.28
C SER A 195 -1.26 -9.25 4.92
N GLY A 196 -0.89 -10.19 4.06
CA GLY A 196 -1.86 -11.18 3.54
C GLY A 196 -3.01 -10.51 2.80
N ILE A 197 -4.22 -11.07 2.99
CA ILE A 197 -5.46 -10.56 2.39
C ILE A 197 -6.34 -10.00 3.50
N GLY A 198 -6.34 -8.79 3.80
CA GLY A 198 -7.26 -8.28 4.82
C GLY A 198 -6.78 -7.04 5.53
N ARG A 199 -5.59 -6.57 5.20
CA ARG A 199 -5.11 -5.28 5.64
C ARG A 199 -5.87 -4.17 4.91
N GLY A 200 -6.08 -3.06 5.59
CA GLY A 200 -6.55 -1.82 4.98
C GLY A 200 -5.49 -1.22 4.05
N MET A 201 -5.91 -0.24 3.28
CA MET A 201 -5.02 0.61 2.51
C MET A 201 -4.49 1.73 3.41
N GLY A 202 -3.17 1.96 3.42
CA GLY A 202 -2.58 3.07 4.14
C GLY A 202 -2.95 4.41 3.51
N PHE A 203 -3.24 5.40 4.34
CA PHE A 203 -3.48 6.78 3.92
C PHE A 203 -2.22 7.34 3.24
N ARG A 204 -1.10 7.30 3.93
CA ARG A 204 0.22 7.67 3.43
C ARG A 204 0.61 6.90 2.17
N ASP A 205 0.52 5.57 2.26
CA ASP A 205 0.90 4.67 1.17
C ASP A 205 0.16 5.00 -0.11
N SER A 206 -1.15 5.20 -0.03
CA SER A 206 -1.98 5.53 -1.19
C SER A 206 -1.63 6.89 -1.80
N CYS A 207 -1.28 7.89 -0.97
CA CYS A 207 -0.84 9.19 -1.45
C CYS A 207 0.55 9.13 -2.12
N GLN A 208 1.48 8.35 -1.56
CA GLN A 208 2.80 8.14 -2.17
C GLN A 208 2.69 7.40 -3.50
N ASP A 209 1.87 6.37 -3.57
CA ASP A 209 1.64 5.59 -4.78
C ASP A 209 1.12 6.46 -5.94
N LEU A 210 0.29 7.48 -5.65
CA LEU A 210 -0.17 8.46 -6.65
C LEU A 210 0.97 9.10 -7.43
N LEU A 211 2.10 9.40 -6.78
CA LEU A 211 3.25 10.03 -7.42
C LEU A 211 3.83 9.18 -8.57
N GLY A 212 3.63 7.87 -8.52
CA GLY A 212 4.15 6.93 -9.51
C GLY A 212 3.23 6.70 -10.71
N PHE A 213 1.94 7.03 -10.64
CA PHE A 213 1.00 6.67 -11.71
C PHE A 213 -0.02 7.76 -12.10
N VAL A 214 0.02 8.92 -11.47
CA VAL A 214 -0.93 10.01 -11.76
C VAL A 214 -0.95 10.38 -13.25
N HIS A 215 0.19 10.38 -13.92
CA HIS A 215 0.33 10.64 -15.36
C HIS A 215 -0.20 9.49 -16.25
N LEU A 216 -0.27 8.28 -15.72
CA LEU A 216 -0.77 7.10 -16.45
C LEU A 216 -2.30 7.02 -16.45
N ILE A 217 -2.92 7.29 -15.30
CA ILE A 217 -4.36 7.10 -15.05
C ILE A 217 -4.95 8.27 -14.26
N PRO A 218 -4.91 9.51 -14.79
CA PRO A 218 -5.31 10.71 -14.05
C PRO A 218 -6.74 10.63 -13.50
N ASP A 219 -7.70 10.07 -14.23
CA ASP A 219 -9.09 9.94 -13.77
C ASP A 219 -9.17 9.05 -12.52
N ARG A 220 -8.47 7.91 -12.52
CA ARG A 220 -8.41 6.99 -11.38
C ARG A 220 -7.62 7.59 -10.21
N ALA A 221 -6.59 8.38 -10.51
CA ALA A 221 -5.84 9.12 -9.49
C ALA A 221 -6.74 10.15 -8.79
N ARG A 222 -7.59 10.86 -9.54
CA ARG A 222 -8.58 11.78 -9.00
C ARG A 222 -9.56 11.09 -8.06
N GLU A 223 -10.14 9.97 -8.47
CA GLU A 223 -11.03 9.15 -7.63
C GLU A 223 -10.32 8.73 -6.32
N ARG A 224 -9.07 8.28 -6.43
CA ARG A 224 -8.29 7.85 -5.27
C ARG A 224 -8.04 8.99 -4.28
N ILE A 225 -7.75 10.21 -4.75
CA ILE A 225 -7.56 11.38 -3.89
C ILE A 225 -8.84 11.69 -3.11
N ILE A 226 -10.00 11.62 -3.77
CA ILE A 226 -11.30 11.83 -3.12
C ILE A 226 -11.56 10.75 -2.06
N ASP A 227 -11.32 9.47 -2.39
CA ASP A 227 -11.46 8.37 -1.43
C ASP A 227 -10.60 8.58 -0.18
N ILE A 228 -9.33 8.95 -0.36
CA ILE A 228 -8.37 9.20 0.73
C ILE A 228 -8.85 10.39 1.57
N ALA A 229 -9.16 11.52 0.94
CA ALA A 229 -9.59 12.74 1.62
C ALA A 229 -10.88 12.51 2.44
N SER A 230 -11.78 11.63 1.98
CA SER A 230 -13.00 11.28 2.69
C SER A 230 -12.75 10.59 4.04
N THR A 231 -11.53 10.10 4.28
CA THR A 231 -11.14 9.47 5.56
C THR A 231 -10.39 10.42 6.49
N GLN A 232 -10.27 11.70 6.15
CA GLN A 232 -9.69 12.73 7.01
C GLN A 232 -10.70 13.18 8.05
N PHE A 233 -10.23 13.51 9.25
CA PHE A 233 -11.06 14.14 10.31
C PHE A 233 -11.13 15.65 10.15
N GLU A 234 -12.14 16.28 10.76
CA GLU A 234 -12.32 17.74 10.71
C GLU A 234 -11.18 18.54 11.31
N ASP A 235 -10.43 17.98 12.26
CA ASP A 235 -9.24 18.60 12.86
C ASP A 235 -8.00 18.58 11.97
N GLY A 236 -8.07 17.86 10.83
CA GLY A 236 -6.98 17.72 9.85
C GLY A 236 -6.16 16.45 10.02
N SER A 237 -6.31 15.69 11.11
CA SER A 237 -5.75 14.35 11.23
C SER A 237 -6.45 13.38 10.28
N ALA A 238 -5.94 12.17 10.11
CA ALA A 238 -6.51 11.19 9.21
C ALA A 238 -6.50 9.79 9.82
N TYR A 239 -7.40 8.92 9.36
CA TYR A 239 -7.24 7.49 9.60
C TYR A 239 -5.95 6.99 8.94
N HIS A 240 -5.13 6.31 9.70
CA HIS A 240 -3.90 5.71 9.15
C HIS A 240 -4.17 4.68 8.06
N GLN A 241 -5.31 4.00 8.14
CA GLN A 241 -5.74 3.01 7.14
C GLN A 241 -7.25 3.12 6.87
N TYR A 242 -7.65 2.74 5.66
CA TYR A 242 -9.06 2.62 5.26
C TYR A 242 -9.29 1.32 4.50
N GLN A 243 -10.55 0.87 4.45
CA GLN A 243 -10.92 -0.37 3.77
C GLN A 243 -11.15 -0.12 2.28
N PRO A 244 -10.48 -0.85 1.38
CA PRO A 244 -10.55 -0.58 -0.06
C PRO A 244 -11.94 -0.78 -0.68
N LEU A 245 -12.76 -1.63 -0.08
CA LEU A 245 -14.07 -1.98 -0.61
C LEU A 245 -15.17 -1.04 -0.12
N THR A 246 -15.14 -0.64 1.14
CA THR A 246 -16.13 0.24 1.74
C THR A 246 -15.74 1.71 1.68
N LYS A 247 -14.46 1.99 1.41
CA LYS A 247 -13.85 3.32 1.42
C LYS A 247 -13.89 4.01 2.79
N LYS A 248 -14.12 3.27 3.88
CA LYS A 248 -14.24 3.79 5.24
C LYS A 248 -12.94 3.64 6.01
N GLY A 249 -12.66 4.63 6.85
CA GLY A 249 -11.54 4.61 7.77
C GLY A 249 -11.57 3.41 8.72
N ASN A 250 -10.38 2.93 9.13
CA ASN A 250 -10.24 1.83 10.08
C ASN A 250 -10.12 2.38 11.51
N SER A 251 -11.20 2.33 12.28
CA SER A 251 -11.26 2.82 13.65
C SER A 251 -10.41 2.01 14.65
N ASP A 252 -10.04 0.77 14.33
CA ASP A 252 -9.23 -0.06 15.23
C ASP A 252 -7.80 0.48 15.35
N ILE A 253 -7.27 1.05 14.26
CA ILE A 253 -5.96 1.72 14.24
C ILE A 253 -6.11 3.21 14.55
N GLY A 254 -7.15 3.84 14.00
CA GLY A 254 -7.46 5.25 14.22
C GLY A 254 -6.48 6.19 13.52
N SER A 255 -6.16 7.29 14.22
CA SER A 255 -5.25 8.35 13.78
C SER A 255 -3.99 8.42 14.66
N GLY A 256 -3.24 9.50 14.50
CA GLY A 256 -2.08 9.81 15.37
C GLY A 256 -0.73 9.60 14.70
N PHE A 257 -0.70 9.21 13.43
CA PHE A 257 0.51 9.23 12.59
C PHE A 257 0.59 10.62 11.96
N ASN A 258 1.39 11.50 12.54
CA ASN A 258 1.28 12.93 12.27
C ASN A 258 1.89 13.37 10.94
N ASP A 259 2.50 12.50 10.19
CA ASP A 259 2.91 12.74 8.80
C ASP A 259 1.75 12.52 7.80
N ASP A 260 0.76 11.67 8.13
CA ASP A 260 -0.34 11.30 7.23
C ASP A 260 -1.02 12.53 6.56
N PRO A 261 -1.40 13.59 7.28
CA PRO A 261 -2.07 14.74 6.66
C PRO A 261 -1.29 15.40 5.52
N LEU A 262 0.05 15.48 5.64
CA LEU A 262 0.89 16.12 4.64
C LEU A 262 0.96 15.35 3.32
N TRP A 263 0.78 14.04 3.35
CA TRP A 263 0.75 13.23 2.16
C TRP A 263 -0.44 13.51 1.25
N LEU A 264 -1.57 13.95 1.81
CA LEU A 264 -2.72 14.37 1.00
C LEU A 264 -2.38 15.61 0.16
N ILE A 265 -1.64 16.55 0.73
CA ILE A 265 -1.14 17.72 -0.01
C ILE A 265 -0.21 17.27 -1.14
N ALA A 266 0.73 16.35 -0.84
CA ALA A 266 1.66 15.81 -1.82
C ALA A 266 0.95 15.15 -3.02
N GLY A 267 0.02 14.25 -2.75
CA GLY A 267 -0.74 13.54 -3.79
C GLY A 267 -1.61 14.48 -4.62
N THR A 268 -2.30 15.42 -3.99
CA THR A 268 -3.15 16.40 -4.68
C THR A 268 -2.31 17.37 -5.52
N SER A 269 -1.20 17.87 -4.98
CA SER A 269 -0.30 18.77 -5.73
C SER A 269 0.31 18.06 -6.94
N ALA A 270 0.73 16.81 -6.80
CA ALA A 270 1.23 16.01 -7.92
C ALA A 270 0.16 15.83 -9.00
N TYR A 271 -1.09 15.53 -8.61
CA TYR A 271 -2.20 15.39 -9.53
C TYR A 271 -2.47 16.68 -10.32
N VAL A 272 -2.58 17.81 -9.63
CA VAL A 272 -2.83 19.11 -10.29
C VAL A 272 -1.68 19.48 -11.23
N ARG A 273 -0.45 19.20 -10.83
CA ARG A 273 0.75 19.50 -11.64
C ARG A 273 0.81 18.66 -12.92
N GLU A 274 0.47 17.39 -12.84
CA GLU A 274 0.51 16.47 -13.99
C GLU A 274 -0.70 16.61 -14.92
N SER A 275 -1.90 16.78 -14.36
CA SER A 275 -3.14 16.80 -15.13
C SER A 275 -3.56 18.19 -15.58
N GLY A 276 -3.15 19.24 -14.86
CA GLY A 276 -3.69 20.61 -15.01
C GLY A 276 -5.11 20.78 -14.51
N ASP A 277 -5.72 19.73 -13.92
CA ASP A 277 -7.09 19.76 -13.42
C ASP A 277 -7.16 20.41 -12.04
N THR A 278 -7.45 21.70 -12.01
CA THR A 278 -7.71 22.45 -10.76
C THR A 278 -9.12 22.26 -10.21
N SER A 279 -10.02 21.67 -10.97
CA SER A 279 -11.42 21.47 -10.54
C SER A 279 -11.54 20.56 -9.32
N ILE A 280 -10.57 19.67 -9.15
CA ILE A 280 -10.51 18.79 -7.97
C ILE A 280 -10.47 19.58 -6.66
N LEU A 281 -9.85 20.76 -6.64
CA LEU A 281 -9.71 21.59 -5.44
C LEU A 281 -11.05 22.14 -4.93
N THR A 282 -12.06 22.19 -5.80
CA THR A 282 -13.42 22.64 -5.46
C THR A 282 -14.41 21.48 -5.29
N GLU A 283 -13.96 20.24 -5.49
CA GLU A 283 -14.77 19.04 -5.27
C GLU A 283 -15.20 18.94 -3.82
N MET A 284 -16.49 18.71 -3.60
CA MET A 284 -17.03 18.55 -2.25
C MET A 284 -16.74 17.14 -1.75
N VAL A 285 -15.98 17.05 -0.66
CA VAL A 285 -15.51 15.78 -0.06
C VAL A 285 -15.93 15.74 1.41
N PRO A 286 -16.53 14.64 1.90
CA PRO A 286 -16.89 14.50 3.29
C PRO A 286 -15.66 14.36 4.19
N PHE A 287 -15.70 14.88 5.41
CA PHE A 287 -14.81 14.46 6.50
C PHE A 287 -15.37 13.21 7.18
N ASP A 288 -14.50 12.29 7.62
CA ASP A 288 -14.85 11.05 8.33
C ASP A 288 -15.95 10.22 7.64
N ASN A 289 -15.96 10.24 6.31
CA ASN A 289 -17.00 9.61 5.49
C ASN A 289 -18.45 10.08 5.82
N ASP A 290 -18.61 11.25 6.44
CA ASP A 290 -19.92 11.86 6.77
C ASP A 290 -20.27 12.94 5.74
N GLU A 291 -21.21 12.67 4.86
CA GLU A 291 -21.68 13.59 3.82
C GLU A 291 -22.17 14.95 4.36
N SER A 292 -22.61 15.00 5.62
CA SER A 292 -23.05 16.26 6.25
C SER A 292 -21.89 17.22 6.56
N LEU A 293 -20.65 16.70 6.58
CA LEU A 293 -19.43 17.44 6.85
C LEU A 293 -18.64 17.78 5.58
N ALA A 294 -19.24 17.58 4.40
CA ALA A 294 -18.55 17.81 3.14
C ALA A 294 -18.06 19.26 2.97
N LYS A 295 -16.81 19.39 2.54
CA LYS A 295 -16.13 20.67 2.24
C LYS A 295 -15.36 20.54 0.92
N PRO A 296 -14.99 21.66 0.25
CA PRO A 296 -14.07 21.60 -0.87
C PRO A 296 -12.75 20.92 -0.51
N LEU A 297 -12.17 20.16 -1.44
CA LEU A 297 -10.88 19.49 -1.20
C LEU A 297 -9.79 20.46 -0.74
N LEU A 298 -9.80 21.70 -1.23
CA LEU A 298 -8.84 22.71 -0.76
C LEU A 298 -8.94 22.98 0.76
N GLU A 299 -10.15 22.86 1.34
CA GLU A 299 -10.32 22.95 2.81
C GLU A 299 -9.70 21.75 3.53
N HIS A 300 -9.76 20.55 2.95
CA HIS A 300 -9.04 19.37 3.46
C HIS A 300 -7.54 19.62 3.51
N LEU A 301 -6.97 20.18 2.43
CA LEU A 301 -5.55 20.52 2.39
C LEU A 301 -5.18 21.59 3.42
N LYS A 302 -6.06 22.60 3.61
CA LYS A 302 -5.90 23.59 4.66
C LYS A 302 -5.85 22.96 6.05
N ARG A 303 -6.79 22.06 6.35
CA ARG A 303 -6.84 21.34 7.62
C ARG A 303 -5.60 20.49 7.85
N SER A 304 -5.10 19.81 6.80
CA SER A 304 -3.82 19.07 6.83
C SER A 304 -2.64 19.97 7.20
N PHE A 305 -2.58 21.15 6.60
CA PHE A 305 -1.52 22.12 6.87
C PHE A 305 -1.63 22.71 8.29
N ASP A 306 -2.83 23.18 8.69
CA ASP A 306 -3.08 23.79 9.99
C ASP A 306 -2.91 22.79 11.15
N TYR A 307 -3.18 21.49 10.91
CA TYR A 307 -2.92 20.44 11.88
C TYR A 307 -1.47 20.45 12.34
N ILE A 308 -0.52 20.52 11.42
CA ILE A 308 0.90 20.59 11.77
C ILE A 308 1.26 21.93 12.46
N VAL A 309 0.66 23.03 11.99
CA VAL A 309 0.90 24.36 12.60
C VAL A 309 0.48 24.39 14.08
N THR A 310 -0.59 23.69 14.42
CA THR A 310 -1.15 23.65 15.79
C THR A 310 -0.56 22.55 16.66
N HIS A 311 0.13 21.58 16.09
CA HIS A 311 0.74 20.44 16.78
C HIS A 311 2.27 20.53 16.75
N LYS A 312 2.82 21.51 17.44
CA LYS A 312 4.27 21.73 17.58
C LYS A 312 4.72 21.52 19.04
N GLY A 313 5.92 20.97 19.18
CA GLY A 313 6.55 20.75 20.46
C GLY A 313 7.45 21.91 20.91
N PRO A 314 8.30 21.68 21.93
CA PRO A 314 9.10 22.74 22.58
C PRO A 314 10.09 23.46 21.66
N HIS A 315 10.59 22.80 20.61
CA HIS A 315 11.54 23.39 19.65
C HIS A 315 10.82 24.06 18.45
N GLY A 316 9.48 24.03 18.43
CA GLY A 316 8.69 24.53 17.31
C GLY A 316 8.66 23.56 16.12
N LEU A 317 9.14 22.34 16.29
CA LEU A 317 9.07 21.24 15.36
C LEU A 317 7.74 20.48 15.50
N PRO A 318 7.27 19.75 14.50
CA PRO A 318 6.02 19.00 14.60
C PRO A 318 6.09 17.88 15.63
N LEU A 319 5.03 17.72 16.42
CA LEU A 319 4.86 16.54 17.28
C LEU A 319 4.73 15.28 16.43
N ILE A 320 5.42 14.21 16.83
CA ILE A 320 5.42 12.96 16.07
C ILE A 320 4.11 12.17 16.20
N GLY A 321 3.37 12.37 17.30
CA GLY A 321 2.20 11.55 17.62
C GLY A 321 2.58 10.13 18.03
N ARG A 322 1.85 9.15 17.50
CA ARG A 322 2.14 7.71 17.69
C ARG A 322 3.42 7.31 16.97
N ALA A 323 3.57 7.77 15.74
CA ALA A 323 4.73 7.59 14.88
C ALA A 323 4.64 8.60 13.71
N ASP A 324 5.65 8.64 12.89
CA ASP A 324 5.63 9.25 11.55
C ASP A 324 5.75 8.15 10.47
N TRP A 325 6.36 8.44 9.31
CA TRP A 325 6.60 7.47 8.24
C TRP A 325 7.23 6.16 8.74
N ASN A 326 8.08 6.25 9.74
CA ASN A 326 8.61 5.08 10.43
C ASN A 326 7.65 4.63 11.52
N ASP A 327 6.69 3.78 11.17
CA ASP A 327 5.65 3.28 12.08
C ASP A 327 6.19 2.66 13.37
N CYS A 328 7.46 2.27 13.35
CA CYS A 328 8.14 1.59 14.46
C CYS A 328 8.87 2.55 15.42
N LEU A 329 8.95 3.84 15.10
CA LEU A 329 9.52 4.87 15.98
C LEU A 329 8.43 5.45 16.89
N ASN A 330 8.20 4.82 18.04
CA ASN A 330 7.02 5.07 18.89
C ASN A 330 7.41 5.83 20.16
N LEU A 331 7.72 7.12 20.04
CA LEU A 331 8.32 7.93 21.09
C LEU A 331 7.38 8.28 22.25
N ASN A 332 6.09 7.96 22.15
CA ASN A 332 5.07 8.22 23.18
C ASN A 332 4.42 6.93 23.73
N CYS A 333 4.79 5.75 23.25
CA CYS A 333 4.06 4.52 23.55
C CYS A 333 4.49 3.83 24.85
N PHE A 334 5.78 3.75 25.14
CA PHE A 334 6.37 3.14 26.34
C PHE A 334 5.88 1.71 26.62
N SER A 335 5.77 0.87 25.60
CA SER A 335 5.37 -0.53 25.74
C SER A 335 6.45 -1.36 26.46
N GLU A 336 6.10 -2.02 27.57
CA GLU A 336 7.01 -2.85 28.36
C GLU A 336 7.05 -4.31 27.91
N HIS A 337 6.08 -4.74 27.09
CA HIS A 337 5.90 -6.14 26.68
C HIS A 337 5.99 -6.34 25.18
N PRO A 338 6.84 -7.26 24.69
CA PRO A 338 7.02 -7.48 23.24
C PRO A 338 5.77 -7.94 22.48
N GLY A 339 4.73 -8.39 23.19
CA GLY A 339 3.48 -8.84 22.60
C GLY A 339 2.43 -7.75 22.41
N GLU A 340 2.69 -6.53 22.87
CA GLU A 340 1.80 -5.39 22.71
C GLU A 340 1.95 -4.79 21.32
N SER A 341 0.80 -4.44 20.71
CA SER A 341 0.82 -3.75 19.43
C SER A 341 1.10 -2.26 19.62
N PHE A 342 2.22 -1.78 19.13
CA PHE A 342 2.57 -0.36 19.16
C PHE A 342 1.60 0.53 18.39
N GLN A 343 0.84 -0.02 17.47
CA GLN A 343 -0.20 0.71 16.73
C GLN A 343 -1.47 0.95 17.55
N THR A 344 -1.73 0.13 18.57
CA THR A 344 -2.97 0.19 19.35
C THR A 344 -2.77 0.33 20.85
N PHE A 345 -1.54 0.12 21.34
CA PHE A 345 -1.20 0.18 22.78
C PHE A 345 -0.67 1.54 23.22
N GLY A 346 -0.87 1.86 24.47
CA GLY A 346 -0.30 3.02 25.18
C GLY A 346 -0.79 4.38 24.72
N PRO A 347 -0.20 5.46 25.21
CA PRO A 347 -0.43 6.78 24.68
C PRO A 347 -0.02 6.86 23.21
N SER A 348 -0.82 7.55 22.40
CA SER A 348 -0.52 7.79 20.98
C SER A 348 -0.03 9.21 20.73
N GLU A 349 -0.06 10.05 21.75
CA GLU A 349 0.28 11.47 21.64
C GLU A 349 1.02 11.94 22.88
N GLY A 350 1.84 12.98 22.71
CA GLY A 350 2.55 13.64 23.79
C GLY A 350 2.96 15.05 23.36
N PRO A 351 3.19 15.97 24.32
CA PRO A 351 3.46 17.38 24.03
C PRO A 351 4.94 17.69 23.76
N VAL A 352 5.84 16.69 23.75
CA VAL A 352 7.30 16.90 23.71
C VAL A 352 7.99 16.22 22.55
N ALA A 353 7.61 14.99 22.23
CA ALA A 353 8.28 14.21 21.17
C ALA A 353 8.03 14.82 19.78
N GLU A 354 9.10 15.24 19.10
CA GLU A 354 9.07 15.97 17.82
C GLU A 354 9.80 15.23 16.71
N SER A 355 9.33 15.39 15.46
CA SER A 355 9.91 14.79 14.28
C SER A 355 10.52 15.83 13.34
N VAL A 356 11.82 15.71 13.07
CA VAL A 356 12.52 16.54 12.06
C VAL A 356 12.17 16.08 10.65
N PHE A 357 11.80 14.81 10.47
CA PHE A 357 11.29 14.30 9.20
C PHE A 357 9.97 14.99 8.81
N ILE A 358 8.99 15.05 9.72
CA ILE A 358 7.72 15.75 9.47
C ILE A 358 7.98 17.24 9.21
N ALA A 359 8.96 17.85 9.90
CA ALA A 359 9.33 19.24 9.65
C ALA A 359 9.85 19.46 8.22
N GLY A 360 10.68 18.54 7.71
CA GLY A 360 11.09 18.53 6.31
C GLY A 360 9.92 18.39 5.34
N MET A 361 8.98 17.48 5.62
CA MET A 361 7.75 17.33 4.84
C MET A 361 6.92 18.61 4.85
N PHE A 362 6.75 19.23 6.02
CA PHE A 362 5.96 20.45 6.15
C PHE A 362 6.53 21.59 5.31
N VAL A 363 7.85 21.77 5.30
CA VAL A 363 8.52 22.78 4.44
C VAL A 363 8.26 22.49 2.97
N LYS A 364 8.41 21.23 2.55
CA LYS A 364 8.20 20.80 1.15
C LYS A 364 6.75 20.98 0.70
N TYR A 365 5.85 20.35 1.41
CA TYR A 365 4.44 20.29 1.00
C TYR A 365 3.65 21.53 1.40
N GLY A 366 4.11 22.29 2.40
CA GLY A 366 3.56 23.61 2.72
C GLY A 366 3.79 24.64 1.62
N GLU A 367 4.95 24.63 0.96
CA GLU A 367 5.16 25.47 -0.23
C GLU A 367 4.27 25.02 -1.41
N GLU A 368 4.07 23.71 -1.60
CA GLU A 368 3.14 23.20 -2.62
C GLU A 368 1.69 23.58 -2.30
N TYR A 369 1.27 23.56 -1.03
CA TYR A 369 -0.02 24.09 -0.59
C TYR A 369 -0.19 25.57 -0.90
N ALA A 370 0.84 26.39 -0.60
CA ALA A 370 0.83 27.81 -0.93
C ALA A 370 0.64 28.05 -2.43
N GLN A 371 1.32 27.27 -3.28
CA GLN A 371 1.17 27.33 -4.74
C GLN A 371 -0.25 26.96 -5.20
N LEU A 372 -0.87 25.96 -4.59
CA LEU A 372 -2.28 25.61 -4.87
C LEU A 372 -3.23 26.73 -4.47
N CYS A 373 -2.99 27.40 -3.33
CA CYS A 373 -3.77 28.56 -2.90
C CYS A 373 -3.62 29.73 -3.87
N GLU A 374 -2.43 30.03 -4.35
CA GLU A 374 -2.19 31.06 -5.38
C GLU A 374 -2.92 30.73 -6.68
N LEU A 375 -2.85 29.48 -7.13
CA LEU A 375 -3.54 29.00 -8.32
C LEU A 375 -5.05 29.21 -8.23
N MET A 376 -5.61 29.09 -7.02
CA MET A 376 -7.02 29.35 -6.72
C MET A 376 -7.33 30.83 -6.41
N GLY A 377 -6.35 31.72 -6.52
CA GLY A 377 -6.52 33.16 -6.27
C GLY A 377 -6.56 33.56 -4.79
N ASN A 378 -6.20 32.65 -3.87
CA ASN A 378 -6.18 32.93 -2.44
C ASN A 378 -4.77 33.32 -1.96
N GLN A 379 -4.37 34.57 -2.31
CA GLN A 379 -3.02 35.08 -1.97
C GLN A 379 -2.78 35.20 -0.46
N ALA A 380 -3.81 35.59 0.29
CA ALA A 380 -3.67 35.74 1.74
C ALA A 380 -3.35 34.40 2.44
N GLU A 381 -3.95 33.31 2.00
CA GLU A 381 -3.66 31.97 2.51
C GLU A 381 -2.29 31.48 2.06
N ALA A 382 -1.89 31.78 0.83
CA ALA A 382 -0.55 31.46 0.34
C ALA A 382 0.56 32.17 1.12
N ASP A 383 0.35 33.46 1.42
CA ASP A 383 1.30 34.24 2.23
C ASP A 383 1.37 33.71 3.67
N TYR A 384 0.23 33.34 4.27
CA TYR A 384 0.19 32.68 5.57
C TYR A 384 0.96 31.36 5.56
N ALA A 385 0.70 30.51 4.59
CA ALA A 385 1.38 29.22 4.48
C ALA A 385 2.91 29.39 4.35
N ARG A 386 3.38 30.30 3.52
CA ARG A 386 4.82 30.58 3.39
C ARG A 386 5.44 31.13 4.66
N ALA A 387 4.71 31.94 5.40
CA ALA A 387 5.18 32.44 6.69
C ALA A 387 5.37 31.33 7.72
N GLU A 388 4.45 30.36 7.78
CA GLU A 388 4.59 29.19 8.66
C GLU A 388 5.69 28.22 8.16
N VAL A 389 5.83 28.03 6.85
CA VAL A 389 6.93 27.27 6.23
C VAL A 389 8.29 27.88 6.61
N GLN A 390 8.43 29.21 6.54
CA GLN A 390 9.70 29.87 6.91
C GLN A 390 10.02 29.68 8.42
N LYS A 391 9.02 29.76 9.31
CA LYS A 391 9.22 29.49 10.73
C LYS A 391 9.71 28.06 10.98
N MET A 392 9.15 27.08 10.26
CA MET A 392 9.57 25.68 10.35
C MET A 392 10.98 25.48 9.80
N TYR A 393 11.31 26.09 8.66
CA TYR A 393 12.65 26.09 8.11
C TYR A 393 13.68 26.59 9.13
N ASP A 394 13.40 27.74 9.77
CA ASP A 394 14.29 28.34 10.77
C ASP A 394 14.43 27.42 12.01
N ALA A 395 13.33 26.78 12.45
CA ALA A 395 13.35 25.85 13.57
C ALA A 395 14.22 24.60 13.27
N VAL A 396 14.14 24.05 12.06
CA VAL A 396 14.99 22.92 11.65
C VAL A 396 16.46 23.32 11.61
N LEU A 397 16.80 24.48 11.08
CA LEU A 397 18.20 24.95 11.08
C LEU A 397 18.76 25.16 12.48
N LYS A 398 17.90 25.63 13.41
CA LYS A 398 18.31 25.95 14.78
C LYS A 398 18.43 24.70 15.64
N ASP A 399 17.41 23.86 15.65
CA ASP A 399 17.26 22.76 16.61
C ASP A 399 17.31 21.36 15.91
N GLY A 400 17.18 21.29 14.60
CA GLY A 400 17.24 20.04 13.81
C GLY A 400 18.62 19.70 13.26
N TRP A 401 19.66 20.55 13.43
CA TRP A 401 21.00 20.35 12.90
C TRP A 401 22.00 19.92 13.96
N ASP A 402 22.78 18.87 13.70
CA ASP A 402 23.75 18.28 14.65
C ASP A 402 25.22 18.49 14.23
N GLY A 403 25.48 19.46 13.38
CA GLY A 403 26.83 19.82 12.95
C GLY A 403 27.30 19.08 11.67
N ASP A 404 26.88 17.85 11.45
CA ASP A 404 27.24 17.03 10.30
C ASP A 404 26.03 16.49 9.52
N TRP A 405 24.87 16.35 10.20
CA TRP A 405 23.62 15.88 9.60
C TRP A 405 22.40 16.40 10.38
N PHE A 406 21.19 16.20 9.84
CA PHE A 406 19.95 16.50 10.53
C PHE A 406 19.58 15.40 11.54
N VAL A 407 19.25 15.77 12.78
CA VAL A 407 18.76 14.82 13.79
C VAL A 407 17.47 14.19 13.30
N ARG A 408 17.13 13.02 13.85
CA ARG A 408 15.91 12.32 13.48
C ARG A 408 14.68 12.89 14.19
N ALA A 409 14.79 13.06 15.48
CA ALA A 409 13.67 13.43 16.34
C ALA A 409 14.16 13.92 17.71
N TYR A 410 13.22 14.40 18.51
CA TYR A 410 13.34 14.52 19.97
C TYR A 410 12.37 13.55 20.63
N ASP A 411 12.81 12.82 21.66
CA ASP A 411 11.96 11.89 22.40
C ASP A 411 11.00 12.60 23.38
N ALA A 412 10.19 11.83 24.11
CA ALA A 412 9.26 12.37 25.11
C ALA A 412 9.92 13.08 26.29
N TYR A 413 11.23 12.94 26.47
CA TYR A 413 12.03 13.61 27.50
C TYR A 413 12.81 14.80 26.94
N GLY A 414 12.68 15.10 25.63
CA GLY A 414 13.40 16.17 24.95
C GLY A 414 14.87 15.81 24.61
N GLN A 415 15.21 14.52 24.60
CA GLN A 415 16.53 14.07 24.18
C GLN A 415 16.57 13.87 22.67
N LYS A 416 17.72 14.17 22.05
CA LYS A 416 17.94 13.97 20.62
C LYS A 416 18.01 12.50 20.24
N ILE A 417 17.35 12.15 19.16
CA ILE A 417 17.47 10.88 18.43
C ILE A 417 18.08 11.17 17.06
N GLY A 418 18.99 10.32 16.59
CA GLY A 418 19.68 10.56 15.34
C GLY A 418 20.80 11.63 15.46
N SER A 419 21.40 11.75 16.63
CA SER A 419 22.51 12.65 16.94
C SER A 419 23.81 11.85 17.11
N LYS A 420 24.95 12.47 16.81
CA LYS A 420 26.27 11.92 17.13
C LYS A 420 26.51 11.75 18.63
N GLU A 421 25.68 12.35 19.47
CA GLU A 421 25.70 12.18 20.92
C GLU A 421 25.07 10.85 21.37
N CYS A 422 24.30 10.18 20.51
CA CYS A 422 23.69 8.88 20.79
C CYS A 422 24.71 7.77 20.70
N GLU A 423 24.59 6.73 21.55
CA GLU A 423 25.41 5.52 21.48
C GLU A 423 25.05 4.67 20.24
N GLU A 424 23.76 4.51 19.97
CA GLU A 424 23.16 3.78 18.85
C GLU A 424 22.18 4.72 18.09
N GLY A 425 21.84 4.41 16.86
CA GLY A 425 20.91 5.24 16.07
C GLY A 425 21.39 6.69 15.87
N GLN A 426 22.65 6.89 15.49
CA GLN A 426 23.26 8.21 15.38
C GLN A 426 22.79 8.99 14.16
N ILE A 427 22.55 8.32 13.02
CA ILE A 427 22.12 8.93 11.78
C ILE A 427 20.97 8.12 11.15
N TYR A 428 20.00 8.82 10.59
CA TYR A 428 18.82 8.26 9.94
C TYR A 428 18.62 8.86 8.56
N ILE A 429 18.18 8.03 7.59
CA ILE A 429 17.98 8.49 6.22
C ILE A 429 16.76 9.43 6.09
N GLU A 430 15.71 9.26 6.89
CA GLU A 430 14.44 9.96 6.71
C GLU A 430 14.59 11.48 6.79
N SER A 431 15.15 12.00 7.87
CA SER A 431 15.39 13.43 8.02
C SER A 431 16.48 13.94 7.07
N ASN A 432 17.52 13.14 6.82
CA ASN A 432 18.63 13.48 5.94
C ASN A 432 18.31 13.35 4.45
N GLY A 433 17.21 12.71 4.09
CA GLY A 433 16.61 12.72 2.76
C GLY A 433 15.65 13.88 2.58
N PHE A 434 14.69 14.03 3.51
CA PHE A 434 13.59 14.98 3.33
C PHE A 434 13.97 16.45 3.56
N CYS A 435 14.83 16.75 4.53
CA CYS A 435 15.28 18.14 4.72
C CYS A 435 16.00 18.69 3.47
N PRO A 436 16.99 18.01 2.86
CA PRO A 436 17.55 18.43 1.58
C PRO A 436 16.53 18.50 0.44
N LEU A 437 15.60 17.53 0.35
CA LEU A 437 14.54 17.53 -0.66
C LEU A 437 13.61 18.75 -0.53
N ALA A 438 13.38 19.22 0.69
CA ALA A 438 12.64 20.44 0.99
C ALA A 438 13.45 21.73 0.77
N GLY A 439 14.72 21.62 0.41
CA GLY A 439 15.63 22.77 0.26
C GLY A 439 16.23 23.28 1.57
N ILE A 440 15.97 22.61 2.69
CA ILE A 440 16.50 23.04 4.01
C ILE A 440 18.00 22.82 4.04
N GLY A 441 18.73 23.88 4.40
CA GLY A 441 20.19 23.85 4.49
C GLY A 441 20.94 23.89 3.15
N VAL A 442 20.23 24.01 2.01
CA VAL A 442 20.88 24.10 0.68
C VAL A 442 21.69 25.39 0.56
N LYS A 443 21.11 26.52 0.94
CA LYS A 443 21.80 27.83 0.88
C LYS A 443 22.97 27.93 1.84
N GLU A 444 22.89 27.22 2.94
CA GLU A 444 23.89 27.19 4.02
C GLU A 444 25.00 26.13 3.77
N GLY A 445 24.87 25.28 2.74
CA GLY A 445 25.79 24.17 2.46
C GLY A 445 25.62 22.99 3.42
N LEU A 446 24.57 22.98 4.26
CA LEU A 446 24.30 21.93 5.24
C LEU A 446 23.69 20.68 4.59
N ALA A 447 22.83 20.87 3.59
CA ALA A 447 22.21 19.78 2.86
C ALA A 447 23.24 18.89 2.16
N GLU A 448 24.26 19.46 1.51
CA GLU A 448 25.35 18.71 0.88
C GLU A 448 26.15 17.93 1.94
N LYS A 449 26.46 18.58 3.07
CA LYS A 449 27.15 17.93 4.18
C LYS A 449 26.35 16.75 4.78
N ALA A 450 25.05 16.90 4.92
CA ALA A 450 24.17 15.82 5.38
C ALA A 450 24.17 14.63 4.42
N LEU A 451 24.09 14.88 3.11
CA LEU A 451 24.15 13.85 2.08
C LEU A 451 25.52 13.16 2.00
N ASP A 452 26.60 13.88 2.24
CA ASP A 452 27.95 13.29 2.38
C ASP A 452 28.00 12.36 3.58
N SER A 453 27.39 12.74 4.71
CA SER A 453 27.29 11.89 5.91
C SER A 453 26.46 10.64 5.64
N VAL A 454 25.36 10.74 4.89
CA VAL A 454 24.55 9.60 4.43
C VAL A 454 25.42 8.66 3.59
N LYS A 455 26.15 9.20 2.61
CA LYS A 455 27.04 8.40 1.76
C LYS A 455 28.13 7.70 2.54
N GLU A 456 28.73 8.37 3.52
CA GLU A 456 29.79 7.80 4.34
C GLU A 456 29.26 6.70 5.29
N LYS A 457 28.10 6.93 5.91
CA LYS A 457 27.62 6.12 7.04
C LYS A 457 26.52 5.13 6.69
N LEU A 458 25.65 5.43 5.74
CA LEU A 458 24.48 4.62 5.42
C LEU A 458 24.57 3.89 4.09
N ASP A 459 25.39 4.39 3.13
CA ASP A 459 25.50 3.76 1.81
C ASP A 459 26.29 2.45 1.87
N THR A 460 25.76 1.43 1.21
CA THR A 460 26.38 0.11 1.09
C THR A 460 26.31 -0.39 -0.35
N LYS A 461 27.05 -1.42 -0.67
CA LYS A 461 26.95 -2.08 -1.99
C LYS A 461 25.59 -2.68 -2.30
N TYR A 462 24.67 -2.78 -1.31
CA TYR A 462 23.34 -3.35 -1.45
C TYR A 462 22.23 -2.29 -1.44
N GLY A 463 22.53 -1.08 -1.04
CA GLY A 463 21.58 0.04 -0.89
C GLY A 463 21.88 0.86 0.35
N VAL A 464 21.02 1.81 0.65
CA VAL A 464 21.15 2.72 1.79
C VAL A 464 20.45 2.12 3.00
N MET A 465 21.16 2.00 4.13
CA MET A 465 20.55 1.59 5.41
C MET A 465 19.67 2.71 5.95
N ILE A 466 18.61 2.32 6.68
CA ILE A 466 17.68 3.30 7.26
C ILE A 466 18.32 4.09 8.41
N LEU A 467 19.16 3.46 9.19
CA LEU A 467 19.89 4.09 10.32
C LEU A 467 21.22 3.38 10.61
N GLN A 468 22.10 4.03 11.40
CA GLN A 468 23.33 3.46 11.91
C GLN A 468 23.82 4.20 13.19
N PRO A 469 24.48 3.54 14.17
CA PRO A 469 24.53 2.08 14.37
C PRO A 469 23.14 1.49 14.70
N ALA A 470 22.95 0.20 14.42
CA ALA A 470 21.71 -0.50 14.78
C ALA A 470 21.54 -0.57 16.31
N TYR A 471 20.29 -0.61 16.76
CA TYR A 471 19.96 -0.89 18.15
C TYR A 471 20.22 -2.35 18.49
N THR A 472 20.96 -2.60 19.56
CA THR A 472 21.35 -3.96 20.02
C THR A 472 20.52 -4.43 21.20
N LYS A 473 19.73 -3.55 21.81
CA LYS A 473 18.83 -3.82 22.93
C LYS A 473 17.51 -3.05 22.76
N TYR A 474 16.50 -3.50 23.47
CA TYR A 474 15.21 -2.80 23.52
C TYR A 474 15.33 -1.51 24.33
N HIS A 475 14.84 -0.41 23.79
CA HIS A 475 14.75 0.90 24.38
C HIS A 475 13.28 1.30 24.51
N LEU A 476 12.82 1.44 25.74
CA LEU A 476 11.43 1.75 26.06
C LEU A 476 10.96 3.09 25.44
N GLU A 477 11.86 4.05 25.39
CA GLU A 477 11.63 5.41 24.86
C GLU A 477 11.60 5.50 23.33
N LEU A 478 12.08 4.45 22.62
CA LEU A 478 12.12 4.40 21.17
C LEU A 478 11.01 3.51 20.57
N GLY A 479 10.55 2.55 21.35
CA GLY A 479 9.49 1.64 20.93
C GLY A 479 9.95 0.52 20.01
N GLU A 480 9.09 0.14 19.08
CA GLU A 480 9.20 -1.10 18.29
C GLU A 480 10.50 -1.20 17.48
N ILE A 481 11.01 -0.09 16.96
CA ILE A 481 12.25 -0.06 16.16
C ILE A 481 13.42 -0.74 16.86
N SER A 482 13.51 -0.59 18.17
CA SER A 482 14.58 -1.18 19.00
C SER A 482 14.29 -2.62 19.44
N SER A 483 13.11 -3.17 19.15
CA SER A 483 12.74 -4.56 19.42
C SER A 483 13.22 -5.52 18.34
N TYR A 484 13.52 -5.02 17.15
CA TYR A 484 13.99 -5.84 16.04
C TYR A 484 15.49 -6.16 16.13
N PRO A 485 15.92 -7.34 15.66
CA PRO A 485 17.34 -7.63 15.53
C PRO A 485 18.06 -6.63 14.63
N PRO A 486 19.34 -6.30 14.90
CA PRO A 486 20.15 -5.46 14.04
C PRO A 486 20.14 -5.91 12.56
N GLY A 487 19.87 -4.97 11.65
CA GLY A 487 19.79 -5.23 10.21
C GLY A 487 18.44 -5.80 9.75
N TYR A 488 17.45 -5.88 10.63
CA TYR A 488 16.12 -6.37 10.28
C TYR A 488 15.09 -5.24 10.33
N LYS A 489 14.25 -5.16 9.28
CA LYS A 489 13.23 -4.11 9.11
C LYS A 489 13.82 -2.71 9.33
N GLU A 490 13.17 -1.89 10.14
CA GLU A 490 13.55 -0.51 10.42
C GLU A 490 14.76 -0.38 11.34
N ASN A 491 15.24 -1.46 11.98
CA ASN A 491 16.46 -1.43 12.78
C ASN A 491 17.71 -1.63 11.92
N ALA A 492 18.14 -0.61 11.22
CA ALA A 492 19.31 -0.57 10.32
C ALA A 492 19.21 -1.53 9.11
N GLY A 493 18.01 -1.96 8.73
CA GLY A 493 17.81 -2.69 7.48
C GLY A 493 17.96 -1.76 6.25
N ILE A 494 18.10 -2.37 5.07
CA ILE A 494 17.94 -1.68 3.80
C ILE A 494 16.46 -1.75 3.46
N PHE A 495 15.77 -0.67 3.70
CA PHE A 495 14.32 -0.58 3.59
C PHE A 495 13.96 0.34 2.42
N CYS A 496 13.40 -0.24 1.37
CA CYS A 496 12.92 0.51 0.22
C CYS A 496 11.42 0.69 0.36
N HIS A 497 11.00 1.92 0.42
CA HIS A 497 9.59 2.27 0.56
C HIS A 497 9.04 2.96 -0.68
#